data_66f28d520d45e49865be342d714824a5
#
_entry.id   66f28d520d45e49865be342d714824a5
#
_cell.length_a   1.000
_cell.length_b   1.000
_cell.length_c   1.000
_cell.angle_alpha   90.00
_cell.angle_beta   90.00
_cell.angle_gamma   90.00
#
_symmetry.space_group_name_H-M   'P 1'
#
loop_
_entity.id
_entity.type
_entity.pdbx_description
1 polymer ?
#
loop_
_entity_poly.entity_id
_entity_poly.type
_entity_poly.pdbx_seq_one_letter_code
_entity_poly.pdbx_strand_id
1 'polypeptide(L)'
;MKNKLLTAGLIILVLGISLASVLLQTNYALALSSRSAEVAFLSRLSGMFIVGLLFCQIVLLGSYKKIKVFFTALTLILILIHPLLTVYQTKLIYGRLDPFYPFTDMCVLCPLRDQIITLGRLAFWAYIAAIAAVVLKATPWFKENWQKVHALVYVAFFFGVAHMFLIGSDARTPLYLYFFTILTGVVIIKAVRKLRS
;
A
#
# COMPACT_ATOMS: atom_id res chain seq x y z
N MET A 1 26.26 13.23 -8.20
CA MET A 1 26.41 11.87 -7.60
C MET A 1 25.85 11.79 -6.18
N LYS A 2 26.17 12.71 -5.26
CA LYS A 2 25.74 12.67 -3.83
C LYS A 2 24.22 12.43 -3.64
N ASN A 3 23.36 13.13 -4.41
CA ASN A 3 21.90 13.00 -4.26
C ASN A 3 21.36 11.60 -4.67
N LYS A 4 22.03 10.92 -5.62
CA LYS A 4 21.59 9.56 -6.04
C LYS A 4 21.87 8.53 -4.97
N LEU A 5 23.04 8.59 -4.33
CA LEU A 5 23.43 7.68 -3.26
C LEU A 5 22.53 7.85 -2.03
N LEU A 6 22.24 9.10 -1.65
CA LEU A 6 21.32 9.41 -0.56
C LEU A 6 19.91 8.87 -0.84
N THR A 7 19.38 9.09 -2.06
CA THR A 7 18.07 8.57 -2.45
C THR A 7 18.04 7.04 -2.39
N ALA A 8 19.06 6.35 -2.91
CA ALA A 8 19.15 4.90 -2.84
C ALA A 8 19.20 4.40 -1.39
N GLY A 9 19.99 5.04 -0.52
CA GLY A 9 20.04 4.72 0.91
C GLY A 9 18.70 4.89 1.61
N LEU A 10 17.97 5.97 1.33
CA LEU A 10 16.62 6.18 1.87
C LEU A 10 15.60 5.15 1.38
N ILE A 11 15.67 4.75 0.11
CA ILE A 11 14.81 3.68 -0.42
C ILE A 11 15.07 2.37 0.32
N ILE A 12 16.35 1.98 0.45
CA ILE A 12 16.74 0.76 1.15
C ILE A 12 16.28 0.81 2.61
N LEU A 13 16.44 1.96 3.28
CA LEU A 13 16.00 2.15 4.66
C LEU A 13 14.49 1.98 4.79
N VAL A 14 13.69 2.65 3.94
CA VAL A 14 12.22 2.58 4.00
C VAL A 14 11.72 1.16 3.75
N LEU A 15 12.23 0.51 2.71
CA LEU A 15 11.81 -0.86 2.37
C LEU A 15 12.32 -1.87 3.40
N GLY A 16 13.54 -1.68 3.91
CA GLY A 16 14.13 -2.51 4.96
C GLY A 16 13.34 -2.43 6.27
N ILE A 17 12.93 -1.24 6.71
CA ILE A 17 12.10 -1.09 7.92
C ILE A 17 10.69 -1.66 7.67
N SER A 18 10.10 -1.45 6.50
CA SER A 18 8.80 -2.04 6.15
C SER A 18 8.83 -3.58 6.19
N LEU A 19 9.91 -4.19 5.72
CA LEU A 19 10.14 -5.62 5.81
C LEU A 19 10.39 -6.08 7.24
N ALA A 20 11.28 -5.40 7.95
CA ALA A 20 11.64 -5.71 9.33
C ALA A 20 10.43 -5.63 10.29
N SER A 21 9.48 -4.71 10.04
CA SER A 21 8.27 -4.57 10.86
C SER A 21 7.45 -5.86 10.93
N VAL A 22 7.43 -6.64 9.87
CA VAL A 22 6.72 -7.93 9.85
C VAL A 22 7.63 -9.06 10.31
N LEU A 23 8.87 -9.12 9.80
CA LEU A 23 9.79 -10.23 10.09
C LEU A 23 10.17 -10.32 11.57
N LEU A 24 10.48 -9.19 12.21
CA LEU A 24 10.92 -9.17 13.61
C LEU A 24 9.77 -9.39 14.62
N GLN A 25 8.53 -9.14 14.21
CA GLN A 25 7.36 -9.32 15.08
C GLN A 25 6.63 -10.64 14.84
N THR A 26 7.04 -11.41 13.84
CA THR A 26 6.39 -12.67 13.51
C THR A 26 6.88 -13.79 14.43
N ASN A 27 5.96 -14.44 15.13
CA ASN A 27 6.21 -15.73 15.73
C ASN A 27 6.20 -16.80 14.62
N TYR A 28 7.37 -17.19 14.15
CA TYR A 28 7.51 -18.11 13.02
C TYR A 28 6.95 -19.50 13.30
N ALA A 29 7.03 -19.99 14.53
CA ALA A 29 6.44 -21.26 14.89
C ALA A 29 4.92 -21.25 14.66
N LEU A 30 4.26 -20.14 15.03
CA LEU A 30 2.84 -19.94 14.78
C LEU A 30 2.54 -19.62 13.31
N ALA A 31 3.36 -18.77 12.67
CA ALA A 31 3.16 -18.37 11.28
C ALA A 31 3.30 -19.54 10.28
N LEU A 32 4.10 -20.56 10.61
CA LEU A 32 4.32 -21.75 9.79
C LEU A 32 3.53 -22.97 10.29
N SER A 33 2.69 -22.80 11.30
CA SER A 33 1.92 -23.91 11.91
C SER A 33 0.81 -24.47 11.02
N SER A 34 0.33 -23.67 10.06
CA SER A 34 -0.73 -24.06 9.15
C SER A 34 -0.67 -23.24 7.85
N ARG A 35 -1.26 -23.79 6.79
CA ARG A 35 -1.35 -23.10 5.49
C ARG A 35 -2.07 -21.74 5.59
N SER A 36 -3.09 -21.65 6.44
CA SER A 36 -3.81 -20.38 6.70
C SER A 36 -2.92 -19.34 7.37
N ALA A 37 -2.07 -19.74 8.32
CA ALA A 37 -1.13 -18.86 9.01
C ALA A 37 -0.02 -18.38 8.07
N GLU A 38 0.50 -19.23 7.19
CA GLU A 38 1.47 -18.85 6.14
C GLU A 38 0.89 -17.77 5.22
N VAL A 39 -0.35 -17.98 4.74
CA VAL A 39 -1.02 -17.03 3.86
C VAL A 39 -1.28 -15.70 4.57
N ALA A 40 -1.67 -15.72 5.85
CA ALA A 40 -1.81 -14.50 6.66
C ALA A 40 -0.49 -13.73 6.79
N PHE A 41 0.61 -14.44 7.03
CA PHE A 41 1.95 -13.85 7.08
C PHE A 41 2.32 -13.17 5.75
N LEU A 42 2.13 -13.84 4.62
CA LEU A 42 2.40 -13.29 3.29
C LEU A 42 1.50 -12.08 2.97
N SER A 43 0.24 -12.12 3.39
CA SER A 43 -0.68 -10.97 3.25
C SER A 43 -0.18 -9.76 4.04
N ARG A 44 0.23 -9.92 5.30
CA ARG A 44 0.79 -8.83 6.13
C ARG A 44 2.05 -8.26 5.49
N LEU A 45 2.97 -9.15 5.07
CA LEU A 45 4.22 -8.76 4.43
C LEU A 45 3.99 -7.93 3.17
N SER A 46 3.11 -8.38 2.28
CA SER A 46 2.77 -7.66 1.05
C SER A 46 2.14 -6.29 1.34
N GLY A 47 1.22 -6.21 2.32
CA GLY A 47 0.58 -4.95 2.71
C GLY A 47 1.56 -3.89 3.22
N MET A 48 2.47 -4.27 4.12
CA MET A 48 3.50 -3.37 4.65
C MET A 48 4.46 -2.89 3.56
N PHE A 49 4.83 -3.81 2.65
CA PHE A 49 5.74 -3.48 1.56
C PHE A 49 5.11 -2.52 0.54
N ILE A 50 3.80 -2.66 0.26
CA ILE A 50 3.04 -1.73 -0.59
C ILE A 50 3.13 -0.30 -0.06
N VAL A 51 2.93 -0.08 1.24
CA VAL A 51 3.00 1.26 1.85
C VAL A 51 4.39 1.87 1.69
N GLY A 52 5.45 1.09 1.93
CA GLY A 52 6.84 1.51 1.70
C GLY A 52 7.12 1.88 0.23
N LEU A 53 6.64 1.07 -0.72
CA LEU A 53 6.78 1.32 -2.15
C LEU A 53 6.02 2.59 -2.59
N LEU A 54 4.80 2.79 -2.11
CA LEU A 54 4.02 4.01 -2.40
C LEU A 54 4.73 5.25 -1.87
N PHE A 55 5.25 5.21 -0.64
CA PHE A 55 6.06 6.30 -0.11
C PHE A 55 7.27 6.62 -1.01
N CYS A 56 8.04 5.60 -1.39
CA CYS A 56 9.19 5.78 -2.28
C CYS A 56 8.78 6.43 -3.61
N GLN A 57 7.68 6.00 -4.22
CA GLN A 57 7.18 6.55 -5.47
C GLN A 57 6.74 8.01 -5.33
N ILE A 58 6.05 8.33 -4.24
CA ILE A 58 5.54 9.68 -3.99
C ILE A 58 6.69 10.64 -3.63
N VAL A 59 7.60 10.23 -2.75
CA VAL A 59 8.56 11.15 -2.13
C VAL A 59 9.94 11.09 -2.80
N LEU A 60 10.50 9.91 -3.00
CA LEU A 60 11.91 9.73 -3.34
C LEU A 60 12.17 9.64 -4.85
N LEU A 61 11.25 9.08 -5.63
CA LEU A 61 11.47 8.76 -7.05
C LEU A 61 11.00 9.82 -8.04
N GLY A 62 10.80 11.08 -7.61
CA GLY A 62 10.28 12.15 -8.47
C GLY A 62 11.04 12.33 -9.81
N SER A 63 12.37 12.27 -9.77
CA SER A 63 13.25 12.47 -10.94
C SER A 63 13.74 11.19 -11.61
N TYR A 64 13.47 10.01 -11.04
CA TYR A 64 14.02 8.73 -11.50
C TYR A 64 13.00 7.91 -12.29
N LYS A 65 12.67 8.34 -13.52
CA LYS A 65 11.58 7.75 -14.34
C LYS A 65 11.66 6.23 -14.47
N LYS A 66 12.81 5.65 -14.82
CA LYS A 66 12.95 4.18 -15.01
C LYS A 66 12.70 3.39 -13.73
N ILE A 67 13.29 3.83 -12.61
CA ILE A 67 13.13 3.19 -11.30
C ILE A 67 11.68 3.35 -10.84
N LYS A 68 11.06 4.51 -11.06
CA LYS A 68 9.66 4.76 -10.74
C LYS A 68 8.72 3.81 -11.47
N VAL A 69 8.94 3.55 -12.77
CA VAL A 69 8.14 2.58 -13.55
C VAL A 69 8.27 1.18 -12.96
N PHE A 70 9.47 0.73 -12.63
CA PHE A 70 9.69 -0.56 -11.98
C PHE A 70 8.95 -0.67 -10.63
N PHE A 71 9.07 0.35 -9.77
CA PHE A 71 8.36 0.39 -8.48
C PHE A 71 6.85 0.42 -8.66
N THR A 72 6.34 1.13 -9.69
CA THR A 72 4.91 1.16 -10.00
C THR A 72 4.40 -0.22 -10.41
N ALA A 73 5.13 -0.94 -11.27
CA ALA A 73 4.79 -2.30 -11.67
C ALA A 73 4.81 -3.26 -10.48
N LEU A 74 5.85 -3.20 -9.65
CA LEU A 74 5.96 -4.02 -8.44
C LEU A 74 4.81 -3.73 -7.46
N THR A 75 4.48 -2.45 -7.24
CA THR A 75 3.34 -2.06 -6.38
C THR A 75 2.03 -2.57 -6.94
N LEU A 76 1.82 -2.50 -8.27
CA LEU A 76 0.62 -3.01 -8.92
C LEU A 76 0.48 -4.52 -8.71
N ILE A 77 1.55 -5.28 -8.90
CA ILE A 77 1.56 -6.74 -8.67
C ILE A 77 1.19 -7.04 -7.20
N LEU A 78 1.82 -6.36 -6.25
CA LEU A 78 1.55 -6.60 -4.83
C LEU A 78 0.14 -6.17 -4.40
N ILE A 79 -0.38 -5.07 -4.94
CA ILE A 79 -1.75 -4.60 -4.68
C ILE A 79 -2.79 -5.59 -5.21
N LEU A 80 -2.49 -6.34 -6.27
CA LEU A 80 -3.36 -7.41 -6.76
C LEU A 80 -3.21 -8.69 -5.92
N ILE A 81 -1.99 -9.05 -5.55
CA ILE A 81 -1.71 -10.26 -4.77
C ILE A 81 -2.26 -10.15 -3.35
N HIS A 82 -2.10 -9.00 -2.68
CA HIS A 82 -2.49 -8.80 -1.28
C HIS A 82 -3.96 -9.17 -0.99
N PRO A 83 -4.97 -8.66 -1.71
CA PRO A 83 -6.36 -9.07 -1.48
C PRO A 83 -6.63 -10.52 -1.90
N LEU A 84 -5.94 -11.06 -2.91
CA LEU A 84 -6.09 -12.46 -3.31
C LEU A 84 -5.58 -13.43 -2.23
N LEU A 85 -4.51 -13.06 -1.52
CA LEU A 85 -4.06 -13.81 -0.34
C LEU A 85 -5.14 -13.83 0.74
N THR A 86 -5.85 -12.72 0.96
CA THR A 86 -6.96 -12.64 1.92
C THR A 86 -8.13 -13.54 1.50
N VAL A 87 -8.50 -13.56 0.21
CA VAL A 87 -9.51 -14.48 -0.34
C VAL A 87 -9.12 -15.94 -0.09
N TYR A 88 -7.85 -16.27 -0.39
CA TYR A 88 -7.35 -17.63 -0.21
C TYR A 88 -7.33 -18.03 1.27
N GLN A 89 -6.93 -17.13 2.17
CA GLN A 89 -7.01 -17.34 3.61
C GLN A 89 -8.46 -17.60 4.07
N THR A 90 -9.41 -16.80 3.60
CA THR A 90 -10.84 -16.97 3.89
C THR A 90 -11.35 -18.34 3.44
N LYS A 91 -10.94 -18.79 2.25
CA LYS A 91 -11.24 -20.14 1.76
C LYS A 91 -10.68 -21.22 2.69
N LEU A 92 -9.45 -21.07 3.17
CA LEU A 92 -8.83 -22.05 4.06
C LEU A 92 -9.51 -22.14 5.43
N ILE A 93 -10.04 -21.01 5.94
CA ILE A 93 -10.68 -20.94 7.28
C ILE A 93 -12.15 -21.34 7.21
N TYR A 94 -12.89 -20.86 6.21
CA TYR A 94 -14.36 -20.96 6.15
C TYR A 94 -14.88 -21.88 5.05
N GLY A 95 -14.01 -22.45 4.20
CA GLY A 95 -14.39 -23.27 3.06
C GLY A 95 -15.08 -22.52 1.92
N ARG A 96 -15.25 -21.21 2.04
CA ARG A 96 -15.94 -20.37 1.04
C ARG A 96 -14.93 -19.59 0.20
N LEU A 97 -15.13 -19.58 -1.12
CA LEU A 97 -14.34 -18.80 -2.06
C LEU A 97 -15.22 -17.68 -2.63
N ASP A 98 -14.96 -16.46 -2.23
CA ASP A 98 -15.55 -15.27 -2.84
C ASP A 98 -14.43 -14.37 -3.38
N PRO A 99 -14.06 -14.50 -4.67
CA PRO A 99 -12.96 -13.77 -5.26
C PRO A 99 -13.24 -12.27 -5.39
N PHE A 100 -14.49 -11.84 -5.35
CA PHE A 100 -14.90 -10.44 -5.50
C PHE A 100 -15.00 -9.69 -4.17
N TYR A 101 -15.19 -10.41 -3.06
CA TYR A 101 -15.32 -9.84 -1.72
C TYR A 101 -14.29 -8.74 -1.39
N PRO A 102 -12.97 -8.90 -1.68
CA PRO A 102 -11.99 -7.87 -1.35
C PRO A 102 -12.11 -6.59 -2.19
N PHE A 103 -12.86 -6.61 -3.27
CA PHE A 103 -12.93 -5.51 -4.22
C PHE A 103 -14.27 -4.77 -4.23
N THR A 104 -15.36 -5.43 -3.87
CA THR A 104 -16.72 -4.96 -4.13
C THR A 104 -17.54 -4.66 -2.88
N ASP A 105 -17.33 -5.36 -1.80
CA ASP A 105 -18.14 -5.23 -0.58
C ASP A 105 -17.69 -4.01 0.26
N MET A 106 -18.15 -2.82 -0.15
CA MET A 106 -17.87 -1.57 0.57
C MET A 106 -18.97 -1.30 1.59
N CYS A 107 -18.64 -1.43 2.87
CA CYS A 107 -19.58 -1.19 3.93
C CYS A 107 -19.10 -0.11 4.91
N VAL A 108 -19.85 1.01 4.96
CA VAL A 108 -19.56 2.16 5.84
C VAL A 108 -20.29 2.03 7.17
N LEU A 109 -21.44 1.35 7.21
CA LEU A 109 -22.29 1.21 8.41
C LEU A 109 -22.16 -0.15 9.09
N CYS A 110 -21.21 -0.98 8.63
CA CYS A 110 -20.91 -2.29 9.23
C CYS A 110 -20.09 -2.17 10.51
N PRO A 111 -19.88 -3.31 11.23
CA PRO A 111 -18.95 -3.37 12.34
C PRO A 111 -17.57 -2.81 11.97
N LEU A 112 -16.84 -2.25 12.93
CA LEU A 112 -15.58 -1.52 12.75
C LEU A 112 -14.55 -2.28 11.88
N ARG A 113 -14.48 -3.61 12.02
CA ARG A 113 -13.57 -4.44 11.22
C ARG A 113 -13.82 -4.30 9.71
N ASP A 114 -15.09 -4.33 9.29
CA ASP A 114 -15.47 -4.26 7.86
C ASP A 114 -15.30 -2.84 7.32
N GLN A 115 -15.52 -1.82 8.16
CA GLN A 115 -15.19 -0.44 7.81
C GLN A 115 -13.68 -0.27 7.54
N ILE A 116 -12.83 -0.88 8.37
CA ILE A 116 -11.37 -0.84 8.20
C ILE A 116 -10.95 -1.58 6.92
N ILE A 117 -11.58 -2.70 6.60
CA ILE A 117 -11.35 -3.42 5.33
C ILE A 117 -11.77 -2.54 4.15
N THR A 118 -12.86 -1.79 4.28
CA THR A 118 -13.32 -0.83 3.26
C THR A 118 -12.26 0.24 2.95
N LEU A 119 -11.48 0.71 3.93
CA LEU A 119 -10.35 1.63 3.67
C LEU A 119 -9.30 0.99 2.74
N GLY A 120 -8.98 -0.28 2.94
CA GLY A 120 -8.07 -1.02 2.04
C GLY A 120 -8.62 -1.12 0.62
N ARG A 121 -9.93 -1.34 0.45
CA ARG A 121 -10.61 -1.38 -0.87
C ARG A 121 -10.59 -0.01 -1.55
N LEU A 122 -10.84 1.05 -0.81
CA LEU A 122 -10.75 2.42 -1.32
C LEU A 122 -9.31 2.77 -1.75
N ALA A 123 -8.31 2.33 -0.97
CA ALA A 123 -6.90 2.48 -1.35
C ALA A 123 -6.59 1.75 -2.66
N PHE A 124 -7.07 0.52 -2.82
CA PHE A 124 -6.93 -0.27 -4.04
C PHE A 124 -7.50 0.46 -5.26
N TRP A 125 -8.77 0.86 -5.21
CA TRP A 125 -9.42 1.53 -6.34
C TRP A 125 -8.82 2.90 -6.65
N ALA A 126 -8.44 3.66 -5.63
CA ALA A 126 -7.75 4.94 -5.82
C ALA A 126 -6.40 4.75 -6.54
N TYR A 127 -5.66 3.68 -6.22
CA TYR A 127 -4.40 3.38 -6.90
C TYR A 127 -4.62 2.93 -8.34
N ILE A 128 -5.59 2.05 -8.61
CA ILE A 128 -5.96 1.62 -9.96
C ILE A 128 -6.37 2.83 -10.82
N ALA A 129 -7.21 3.72 -10.29
CA ALA A 129 -7.61 4.94 -11.00
C ALA A 129 -6.40 5.86 -11.29
N ALA A 130 -5.48 6.02 -10.33
CA ALA A 130 -4.27 6.81 -10.52
C ALA A 130 -3.36 6.25 -11.62
N ILE A 131 -3.23 4.93 -11.75
CA ILE A 131 -2.48 4.28 -12.83
C ILE A 131 -3.22 4.42 -14.15
N ALA A 132 -4.53 4.14 -14.18
CA ALA A 132 -5.36 4.26 -15.38
C ALA A 132 -5.23 5.66 -15.99
N ALA A 133 -5.21 6.71 -15.17
CA ALA A 133 -5.02 8.07 -15.64
C ALA A 133 -3.69 8.28 -16.40
N VAL A 134 -2.62 7.63 -15.97
CA VAL A 134 -1.31 7.71 -16.65
C VAL A 134 -1.31 6.92 -17.95
N VAL A 135 -1.92 5.75 -17.97
CA VAL A 135 -2.03 4.89 -19.16
C VAL A 135 -2.91 5.55 -20.22
N LEU A 136 -4.03 6.11 -19.81
CA LEU A 136 -5.04 6.71 -20.68
C LEU A 136 -4.78 8.19 -21.00
N LYS A 137 -3.66 8.78 -20.57
CA LYS A 137 -3.35 10.21 -20.77
C LYS A 137 -3.37 10.69 -22.23
N ALA A 138 -3.29 9.77 -23.20
CA ALA A 138 -3.37 10.10 -24.62
C ALA A 138 -4.82 10.31 -25.12
N THR A 139 -5.83 9.88 -24.36
CA THR A 139 -7.23 10.08 -24.71
C THR A 139 -7.68 11.52 -24.40
N PRO A 140 -8.68 12.07 -25.15
CA PRO A 140 -9.05 13.49 -25.03
C PRO A 140 -9.31 13.95 -23.61
N TRP A 141 -10.17 13.26 -22.86
CA TRP A 141 -10.52 13.65 -21.50
C TRP A 141 -9.34 13.53 -20.53
N PHE A 142 -8.57 12.44 -20.58
CA PHE A 142 -7.42 12.24 -19.68
C PHE A 142 -6.26 13.17 -20.02
N LYS A 143 -6.11 13.61 -21.28
CA LYS A 143 -5.06 14.58 -21.68
C LYS A 143 -5.05 15.82 -20.80
N GLU A 144 -6.24 16.31 -20.43
CA GLU A 144 -6.41 17.51 -19.60
C GLU A 144 -6.49 17.18 -18.08
N ASN A 145 -7.03 16.01 -17.73
CA ASN A 145 -7.37 15.69 -16.33
C ASN A 145 -6.45 14.65 -15.68
N TRP A 146 -5.50 14.04 -16.41
CA TRP A 146 -4.69 12.94 -15.88
C TRP A 146 -3.94 13.28 -14.59
N GLN A 147 -3.48 14.53 -14.41
CA GLN A 147 -2.77 14.94 -13.20
C GLN A 147 -3.69 14.97 -11.98
N LYS A 148 -4.95 15.42 -12.16
CA LYS A 148 -5.96 15.45 -11.10
C LYS A 148 -6.32 14.03 -10.67
N VAL A 149 -6.58 13.14 -11.64
CA VAL A 149 -6.89 11.74 -11.34
C VAL A 149 -5.66 11.00 -10.78
N HIS A 150 -4.46 11.26 -11.32
CA HIS A 150 -3.23 10.67 -10.78
C HIS A 150 -2.94 11.11 -9.33
N ALA A 151 -3.48 12.26 -8.89
CA ALA A 151 -3.38 12.68 -7.50
C ALA A 151 -4.08 11.71 -6.52
N LEU A 152 -4.95 10.82 -7.00
CA LEU A 152 -5.53 9.73 -6.20
C LEU A 152 -4.47 8.78 -5.62
N VAL A 153 -3.22 8.82 -6.10
CA VAL A 153 -2.12 8.08 -5.45
C VAL A 153 -1.90 8.53 -3.99
N TYR A 154 -2.17 9.80 -3.67
CA TYR A 154 -2.13 10.28 -2.28
C TYR A 154 -3.29 9.71 -1.46
N VAL A 155 -4.49 9.64 -2.05
CA VAL A 155 -5.67 9.01 -1.41
C VAL A 155 -5.40 7.53 -1.15
N ALA A 156 -4.83 6.82 -2.15
CA ALA A 156 -4.44 5.42 -2.00
C ALA A 156 -3.43 5.23 -0.84
N PHE A 157 -2.44 6.11 -0.74
CA PHE A 157 -1.46 6.07 0.35
C PHE A 157 -2.12 6.28 1.72
N PHE A 158 -2.95 7.31 1.89
CA PHE A 158 -3.57 7.62 3.19
C PHE A 158 -4.55 6.54 3.63
N PHE A 159 -5.40 6.04 2.74
CA PHE A 159 -6.30 4.93 3.07
C PHE A 159 -5.54 3.64 3.34
N GLY A 160 -4.46 3.36 2.60
CA GLY A 160 -3.59 2.21 2.85
C GLY A 160 -2.91 2.29 4.22
N VAL A 161 -2.39 3.46 4.60
CA VAL A 161 -1.79 3.70 5.92
C VAL A 161 -2.84 3.57 7.03
N ALA A 162 -4.03 4.17 6.87
CA ALA A 162 -5.11 4.05 7.84
C ALA A 162 -5.54 2.59 8.02
N HIS A 163 -5.74 1.85 6.92
CA HIS A 163 -6.02 0.42 6.96
C HIS A 163 -4.93 -0.36 7.70
N MET A 164 -3.66 -0.09 7.38
CA MET A 164 -2.51 -0.72 8.03
C MET A 164 -2.48 -0.48 9.54
N PHE A 165 -2.69 0.76 10.00
CA PHE A 165 -2.67 1.09 11.42
C PHE A 165 -3.87 0.52 12.19
N LEU A 166 -5.02 0.44 11.56
CA LEU A 166 -6.25 -0.01 12.23
C LEU A 166 -6.36 -1.53 12.29
N ILE A 167 -5.89 -2.25 11.28
CA ILE A 167 -5.97 -3.72 11.21
C ILE A 167 -4.65 -4.41 11.55
N GLY A 168 -3.51 -3.77 11.21
CA GLY A 168 -2.18 -4.37 11.31
C GLY A 168 -1.62 -4.31 12.73
N SER A 169 -1.37 -5.46 13.35
CA SER A 169 -0.66 -5.55 14.63
C SER A 169 0.78 -5.04 14.53
N ASP A 170 1.43 -5.31 13.40
CA ASP A 170 2.85 -5.00 13.18
C ASP A 170 3.15 -3.50 13.17
N ALA A 171 2.21 -2.69 12.68
CA ALA A 171 2.37 -1.24 12.62
C ALA A 171 2.15 -0.54 13.98
N ARG A 172 1.59 -1.23 14.99
CA ARG A 172 1.24 -0.65 16.30
C ARG A 172 2.38 -0.67 17.31
N THR A 173 3.46 -1.39 17.06
CA THR A 173 4.62 -1.31 17.95
C THR A 173 5.27 0.06 17.87
N PRO A 174 5.75 0.63 18.99
CA PRO A 174 6.16 2.04 19.06
C PRO A 174 7.13 2.46 17.96
N LEU A 175 8.16 1.67 17.69
CA LEU A 175 9.17 1.99 16.67
C LEU A 175 8.55 2.17 15.27
N TYR A 176 7.70 1.21 14.87
CA TYR A 176 7.10 1.23 13.52
C TYR A 176 5.95 2.24 13.44
N LEU A 177 5.21 2.43 14.54
CA LEU A 177 4.21 3.48 14.64
C LEU A 177 4.82 4.86 14.36
N TYR A 178 5.91 5.20 15.05
CA TYR A 178 6.62 6.46 14.83
C TYR A 178 7.18 6.57 13.41
N PHE A 179 7.79 5.49 12.91
CA PHE A 179 8.35 5.47 11.57
C PHE A 179 7.26 5.78 10.51
N PHE A 180 6.16 5.04 10.49
CA PHE A 180 5.10 5.26 9.50
C PHE A 180 4.34 6.58 9.71
N THR A 181 4.26 7.09 10.94
CA THR A 181 3.72 8.42 11.22
C THR A 181 4.60 9.51 10.60
N ILE A 182 5.92 9.41 10.72
CA ILE A 182 6.87 10.34 10.08
C ILE A 182 6.72 10.27 8.56
N LEU A 183 6.69 9.06 7.96
CA LEU A 183 6.48 8.91 6.52
C LEU A 183 5.18 9.57 6.06
N THR A 184 4.12 9.40 6.82
CA THR A 184 2.80 10.00 6.54
C THR A 184 2.88 11.53 6.58
N GLY A 185 3.53 12.10 7.60
CA GLY A 185 3.76 13.54 7.71
C GLY A 185 4.51 14.12 6.50
N VAL A 186 5.55 13.44 6.04
CA VAL A 186 6.31 13.84 4.83
C VAL A 186 5.42 13.82 3.58
N VAL A 187 4.57 12.82 3.43
CA VAL A 187 3.63 12.74 2.28
C VAL A 187 2.60 13.87 2.36
N ILE A 188 2.06 14.20 3.55
CA ILE A 188 1.14 15.33 3.74
C ILE A 188 1.79 16.63 3.30
N ILE A 189 3.00 16.93 3.77
CA ILE A 189 3.73 18.15 3.39
C ILE A 189 3.89 18.23 1.87
N LYS A 190 4.24 17.12 1.23
CA LYS A 190 4.42 17.07 -0.23
C LYS A 190 3.09 17.25 -0.98
N ALA A 191 2.01 16.63 -0.51
CA ALA A 191 0.67 16.78 -1.08
C ALA A 191 0.19 18.24 -1.01
N VAL A 192 0.32 18.88 0.17
CA VAL A 192 -0.06 20.29 0.38
C VAL A 192 0.75 21.24 -0.52
N ARG A 193 2.07 21.03 -0.63
CA ARG A 193 2.92 21.83 -1.53
C ARG A 193 2.46 21.72 -2.99
N LYS A 194 2.09 20.51 -3.42
CA LYS A 194 1.62 20.28 -4.79
C LYS A 194 0.24 20.89 -5.07
N LEU A 195 -0.62 21.01 -4.07
CA LEU A 195 -1.94 21.65 -4.23
C LEU A 195 -1.86 23.18 -4.28
N ARG A 196 -0.74 23.76 -3.79
CA ARG A 196 -0.52 25.21 -3.80
C ARG A 196 0.28 25.70 -5.02
N SER A 197 0.85 24.80 -5.80
CA SER A 197 1.62 25.08 -7.04
C SER A 197 0.74 24.94 -8.28
#